data_ad0307ed31b2515c22f8130a5aba7357
#
_entry.id   ad0307ed31b2515c22f8130a5aba7357
#
_cell.length_a   1.000
_cell.length_b   1.000
_cell.length_c   1.000
_cell.angle_alpha   90.00
_cell.angle_beta   90.00
_cell.angle_gamma   90.00
#
_symmetry.space_group_name_H-M   'P 1'
#
loop_
_entity.id
_entity.type
_entity.pdbx_description
1 polymer ?
#
loop_
_entity_poly.entity_id
_entity_poly.type
_entity_poly.pdbx_seq_one_letter_code
_entity_poly.pdbx_strand_id
1 'polypeptide(L)'
;RAVVYFFIMDKGGFLLEEEKESRRMHRLSLWWVEHRAFLRRLGYGVFIAVDPIVLLFALFHLMDAFALSYDQEQRVVYEMVVQGQSDLRSYSLANKADDLERSEARVISIGSDRYDLYATLLNPNDDWWAEFTYMFNTDLGATESVSGFILPGEEKPIVKFAYESTIPVTTAELTIGEITWHRVDHHLIPDYETFASEHLNLIVENAQFTKEVNANND
;
A
#
# COMPACT_ATOMS: atom_id res chain seq x y z
N ARG A 1 -43.70 -72.88 9.60
CA ARG A 1 -42.85 -73.85 8.73
C ARG A 1 -42.20 -73.10 7.55
N ALA A 2 -42.79 -72.03 6.99
CA ALA A 2 -42.21 -71.34 5.85
C ALA A 2 -41.00 -70.41 6.23
N VAL A 3 -40.95 -69.86 7.43
CA VAL A 3 -39.86 -68.95 7.90
C VAL A 3 -38.57 -69.71 8.14
N VAL A 4 -38.65 -70.96 8.51
CA VAL A 4 -37.46 -71.80 8.76
C VAL A 4 -36.78 -72.24 7.44
N TYR A 5 -37.57 -72.40 6.37
CA TYR A 5 -37.02 -72.71 5.04
C TYR A 5 -36.31 -71.56 4.37
N PHE A 6 -36.78 -70.33 4.61
CA PHE A 6 -36.13 -69.11 4.08
C PHE A 6 -34.77 -68.84 4.74
N PHE A 7 -34.63 -69.11 6.04
CA PHE A 7 -33.38 -68.92 6.78
C PHE A 7 -32.32 -69.97 6.45
N ILE A 8 -32.74 -71.22 6.04
CA ILE A 8 -31.81 -72.28 5.63
C ILE A 8 -31.32 -72.05 4.20
N MET A 9 -32.13 -71.46 3.31
CA MET A 9 -31.72 -71.16 1.94
C MET A 9 -30.71 -70.02 1.88
N ASP A 10 -30.82 -68.99 2.74
CA ASP A 10 -29.90 -67.85 2.76
C ASP A 10 -28.49 -68.28 3.29
N LYS A 11 -28.42 -69.12 4.28
CA LYS A 11 -27.14 -69.69 4.74
C LYS A 11 -26.44 -70.56 3.69
N GLY A 12 -27.20 -71.27 2.86
CA GLY A 12 -26.63 -72.15 1.80
C GLY A 12 -25.99 -71.25 0.67
N GLY A 13 -26.58 -70.13 0.32
CA GLY A 13 -26.03 -69.18 -0.64
C GLY A 13 -24.73 -68.56 -0.16
N PHE A 14 -24.68 -68.12 1.08
CA PHE A 14 -23.50 -67.51 1.71
C PHE A 14 -22.32 -68.47 1.82
N LEU A 15 -22.59 -69.74 2.25
CA LEU A 15 -21.54 -70.78 2.36
C LEU A 15 -20.97 -71.17 0.98
N LEU A 16 -21.79 -71.20 -0.08
CA LEU A 16 -21.32 -71.47 -1.46
C LEU A 16 -20.49 -70.30 -2.04
N GLU A 17 -20.75 -69.11 -1.67
CA GLU A 17 -19.97 -67.93 -2.08
C GLU A 17 -18.61 -67.93 -1.37
N GLU A 18 -18.58 -68.13 -0.10
CA GLU A 18 -17.36 -68.25 0.71
C GLU A 18 -16.45 -69.39 0.26
N GLU A 19 -17.04 -70.52 -0.11
CA GLU A 19 -16.30 -71.67 -0.64
C GLU A 19 -15.74 -71.37 -2.07
N LYS A 20 -16.44 -70.57 -2.91
CA LYS A 20 -15.92 -70.14 -4.21
C LYS A 20 -14.78 -69.17 -4.07
N GLU A 21 -14.85 -68.20 -3.15
CA GLU A 21 -13.76 -67.29 -2.87
C GLU A 21 -12.54 -67.99 -2.32
N SER A 22 -12.72 -68.91 -1.37
CA SER A 22 -11.66 -69.68 -0.82
C SER A 22 -10.93 -70.54 -1.90
N ARG A 23 -11.69 -71.14 -2.82
CA ARG A 23 -11.11 -71.89 -3.95
C ARG A 23 -10.39 -70.99 -4.98
N ARG A 24 -10.82 -69.71 -5.16
CA ARG A 24 -10.10 -68.74 -5.99
C ARG A 24 -8.80 -68.31 -5.36
N MET A 25 -8.81 -68.01 -4.09
CA MET A 25 -7.62 -67.64 -3.33
C MET A 25 -6.59 -68.81 -3.30
N HIS A 26 -7.06 -70.03 -3.12
CA HIS A 26 -6.18 -71.16 -3.10
C HIS A 26 -5.53 -71.40 -4.47
N ARG A 27 -6.27 -71.26 -5.56
CA ARG A 27 -5.72 -71.38 -6.94
C ARG A 27 -4.72 -70.25 -7.24
N LEU A 28 -4.99 -69.00 -6.79
CA LEU A 28 -4.05 -67.93 -6.95
C LEU A 28 -2.78 -68.11 -6.15
N SER A 29 -2.88 -68.64 -4.91
CA SER A 29 -1.70 -68.89 -4.09
C SER A 29 -0.84 -70.03 -4.65
N LEU A 30 -1.44 -71.10 -5.18
CA LEU A 30 -0.72 -72.21 -5.86
C LEU A 30 -0.04 -71.70 -7.13
N TRP A 31 -0.75 -70.91 -7.96
CA TRP A 31 -0.18 -70.34 -9.18
C TRP A 31 1.00 -69.42 -8.86
N TRP A 32 0.89 -68.58 -7.79
CA TRP A 32 1.98 -67.72 -7.31
C TRP A 32 3.21 -68.48 -6.88
N VAL A 33 3.03 -69.60 -6.15
CA VAL A 33 4.15 -70.44 -5.70
C VAL A 33 4.82 -71.11 -6.89
N GLU A 34 4.04 -71.65 -7.81
CA GLU A 34 4.54 -72.35 -9.03
C GLU A 34 5.32 -71.38 -9.93
N HIS A 35 4.85 -70.17 -10.07
CA HIS A 35 5.47 -69.15 -10.96
C HIS A 35 6.41 -68.16 -10.23
N ARG A 36 6.76 -68.41 -8.99
CA ARG A 36 7.58 -67.56 -8.13
C ARG A 36 8.90 -67.17 -8.81
N ALA A 37 9.59 -68.01 -9.48
CA ALA A 37 10.85 -67.75 -10.14
C ALA A 37 10.67 -66.86 -11.37
N PHE A 38 9.58 -67.05 -12.13
CA PHE A 38 9.20 -66.24 -13.26
C PHE A 38 8.78 -64.82 -12.82
N LEU A 39 7.90 -64.72 -11.80
CA LEU A 39 7.45 -63.45 -11.26
C LEU A 39 8.59 -62.62 -10.71
N ARG A 40 9.57 -63.21 -10.06
CA ARG A 40 10.77 -62.53 -9.59
C ARG A 40 11.59 -61.97 -10.76
N ARG A 41 11.81 -62.78 -11.83
CA ARG A 41 12.52 -62.30 -13.04
C ARG A 41 11.76 -61.20 -13.76
N LEU A 42 10.44 -61.30 -13.87
CA LEU A 42 9.57 -60.33 -14.43
C LEU A 42 9.63 -59.00 -13.62
N GLY A 43 9.58 -59.08 -12.29
CA GLY A 43 9.71 -57.95 -11.41
C GLY A 43 11.03 -57.19 -11.59
N TYR A 44 12.16 -57.91 -11.66
CA TYR A 44 13.46 -57.32 -11.97
C TYR A 44 13.50 -56.72 -13.37
N GLY A 45 12.91 -57.39 -14.38
CA GLY A 45 12.84 -56.89 -15.74
C GLY A 45 12.04 -55.57 -15.83
N VAL A 46 10.89 -55.51 -15.15
CA VAL A 46 10.08 -54.29 -15.09
C VAL A 46 10.83 -53.17 -14.38
N PHE A 47 11.48 -53.48 -13.24
CA PHE A 47 12.26 -52.49 -12.50
C PHE A 47 13.40 -51.89 -13.36
N ILE A 48 14.19 -52.76 -14.03
CA ILE A 48 15.28 -52.37 -14.91
C ILE A 48 14.75 -51.57 -16.12
N ALA A 49 13.53 -51.82 -16.59
CA ALA A 49 12.94 -51.05 -17.70
C ALA A 49 12.37 -49.70 -17.28
N VAL A 50 11.78 -49.61 -16.09
CA VAL A 50 11.15 -48.38 -15.57
C VAL A 50 12.18 -47.38 -15.06
N ASP A 51 13.22 -47.86 -14.39
CA ASP A 51 14.25 -47.01 -13.78
C ASP A 51 14.92 -46.02 -14.77
N PRO A 52 15.41 -46.46 -15.95
CA PRO A 52 15.96 -45.51 -16.93
C PRO A 52 14.94 -44.55 -17.52
N ILE A 53 13.67 -44.91 -17.60
CA ILE A 53 12.62 -44.00 -18.07
C ILE A 53 12.42 -42.89 -17.06
N VAL A 54 12.36 -43.21 -15.77
CA VAL A 54 12.24 -42.21 -14.69
C VAL A 54 13.50 -41.33 -14.66
N LEU A 55 14.68 -41.93 -14.83
CA LEU A 55 15.94 -41.17 -14.87
C LEU A 55 15.97 -40.18 -16.05
N LEU A 56 15.60 -40.63 -17.25
CA LEU A 56 15.53 -39.77 -18.43
C LEU A 56 14.52 -38.62 -18.27
N PHE A 57 13.38 -38.94 -17.68
CA PHE A 57 12.37 -37.91 -17.34
C PHE A 57 12.91 -36.89 -16.35
N ALA A 58 13.57 -37.33 -15.29
CA ALA A 58 14.18 -36.43 -14.33
C ALA A 58 15.28 -35.56 -14.93
N LEU A 59 16.15 -36.14 -15.77
CA LEU A 59 17.19 -35.42 -16.50
C LEU A 59 16.60 -34.38 -17.47
N PHE A 60 15.54 -34.74 -18.20
CA PHE A 60 14.84 -33.83 -19.08
C PHE A 60 14.30 -32.62 -18.30
N HIS A 61 13.61 -32.82 -17.19
CA HIS A 61 13.11 -31.72 -16.37
C HIS A 61 14.23 -30.88 -15.75
N LEU A 62 15.34 -31.51 -15.38
CA LEU A 62 16.50 -30.78 -14.90
C LEU A 62 17.09 -29.88 -15.98
N MET A 63 17.23 -30.40 -17.21
CA MET A 63 17.71 -29.61 -18.36
C MET A 63 16.72 -28.49 -18.72
N ASP A 64 15.43 -28.77 -18.68
CA ASP A 64 14.40 -27.77 -18.94
C ASP A 64 14.49 -26.61 -17.94
N ALA A 65 14.53 -26.92 -16.65
CA ALA A 65 14.59 -25.92 -15.57
C ALA A 65 15.88 -25.06 -15.61
N PHE A 66 17.05 -25.67 -15.92
CA PHE A 66 18.33 -24.96 -15.80
C PHE A 66 18.92 -24.46 -17.13
N ALA A 67 18.52 -25.02 -18.26
CA ALA A 67 19.11 -24.67 -19.53
C ALA A 67 18.13 -24.12 -20.56
N LEU A 68 16.86 -24.55 -20.55
CA LEU A 68 15.87 -24.13 -21.55
C LEU A 68 14.95 -23.02 -21.04
N SER A 69 14.48 -23.14 -19.79
CA SER A 69 13.50 -22.19 -19.23
C SER A 69 14.15 -21.04 -18.45
N TYR A 70 15.44 -21.14 -18.10
CA TYR A 70 16.13 -20.14 -17.28
C TYR A 70 16.05 -18.71 -17.84
N ASP A 71 16.30 -18.53 -19.12
CA ASP A 71 16.26 -17.21 -19.77
C ASP A 71 14.83 -16.63 -19.83
N GLN A 72 13.81 -17.49 -19.96
CA GLN A 72 12.42 -17.07 -19.98
C GLN A 72 11.95 -16.63 -18.59
N GLU A 73 12.31 -17.41 -17.56
CA GLU A 73 11.99 -17.05 -16.17
C GLU A 73 12.67 -15.76 -15.76
N GLN A 74 13.92 -15.53 -16.12
CA GLN A 74 14.63 -14.28 -15.87
C GLN A 74 13.95 -13.07 -16.55
N ARG A 75 13.46 -13.24 -17.77
CA ARG A 75 12.71 -12.18 -18.47
C ARG A 75 11.39 -11.86 -17.78
N VAL A 76 10.64 -12.87 -17.38
CA VAL A 76 9.37 -12.68 -16.68
C VAL A 76 9.58 -11.96 -15.35
N VAL A 77 10.60 -12.34 -14.57
CA VAL A 77 10.95 -11.66 -13.32
C VAL A 77 11.35 -10.20 -13.59
N TYR A 78 12.18 -9.97 -14.63
CA TYR A 78 12.59 -8.63 -15.01
C TYR A 78 11.40 -7.75 -15.45
N GLU A 79 10.51 -8.30 -16.28
CA GLU A 79 9.29 -7.61 -16.72
C GLU A 79 8.36 -7.28 -15.54
N MET A 80 8.17 -8.21 -14.60
CA MET A 80 7.40 -7.96 -13.37
C MET A 80 7.97 -6.82 -12.53
N VAL A 81 9.30 -6.78 -12.37
CA VAL A 81 9.98 -5.72 -11.62
C VAL A 81 9.85 -4.38 -12.33
N VAL A 82 10.05 -4.34 -13.65
CA VAL A 82 9.96 -3.11 -14.44
C VAL A 82 8.53 -2.59 -14.50
N GLN A 83 7.54 -3.44 -14.73
CA GLN A 83 6.13 -3.05 -14.74
C GLN A 83 5.67 -2.60 -13.37
N GLY A 84 6.02 -3.33 -12.30
CA GLY A 84 5.68 -2.95 -10.94
C GLY A 84 6.27 -1.58 -10.55
N GLN A 85 7.49 -1.26 -10.96
CA GLN A 85 8.08 0.07 -10.74
C GLN A 85 7.38 1.17 -11.55
N SER A 86 6.96 0.88 -12.79
CA SER A 86 6.23 1.83 -13.62
C SER A 86 4.86 2.15 -12.99
N ASP A 87 4.16 1.15 -12.50
CA ASP A 87 2.85 1.33 -11.87
C ASP A 87 2.96 2.11 -10.56
N LEU A 88 3.95 1.80 -9.73
CA LEU A 88 4.21 2.54 -8.49
C LEU A 88 4.58 4.00 -8.74
N ARG A 89 5.39 4.26 -9.78
CA ARG A 89 5.74 5.63 -10.15
C ARG A 89 4.54 6.40 -10.68
N SER A 90 3.73 5.79 -11.52
CA SER A 90 2.50 6.39 -12.05
C SER A 90 1.51 6.67 -10.92
N TYR A 91 1.35 5.74 -10.00
CA TYR A 91 0.54 5.90 -8.80
C TYR A 91 1.06 7.03 -7.91
N SER A 92 2.37 7.08 -7.66
CA SER A 92 2.99 8.13 -6.84
C SER A 92 2.80 9.52 -7.46
N LEU A 93 2.96 9.64 -8.80
CA LEU A 93 2.76 10.91 -9.50
C LEU A 93 1.28 11.34 -9.50
N ALA A 94 0.35 10.40 -9.62
CA ALA A 94 -1.09 10.68 -9.60
C ALA A 94 -1.63 11.04 -8.22
N ASN A 95 -0.92 10.63 -7.16
CA ASN A 95 -1.36 10.81 -5.76
C ASN A 95 -0.42 11.72 -4.94
N LYS A 96 0.49 12.45 -5.59
CA LYS A 96 1.29 13.46 -4.88
C LYS A 96 0.44 14.69 -4.60
N ALA A 97 0.80 15.42 -3.55
CA ALA A 97 0.19 16.72 -3.29
C ALA A 97 0.53 17.73 -4.39
N ASP A 98 -0.43 18.54 -4.76
CA ASP A 98 -0.23 19.74 -5.58
C ASP A 98 0.44 20.84 -4.77
N ASP A 99 1.18 21.72 -5.43
CA ASP A 99 1.91 22.79 -4.79
C ASP A 99 0.95 23.82 -4.15
N LEU A 100 1.38 24.45 -3.06
CA LEU A 100 0.62 25.51 -2.40
C LEU A 100 0.49 26.73 -3.32
N GLU A 101 -0.72 27.26 -3.42
CA GLU A 101 -0.99 28.50 -4.16
C GLU A 101 -0.83 29.71 -3.26
N ARG A 102 -0.14 30.75 -3.73
CA ARG A 102 0.08 31.99 -2.98
C ARG A 102 -0.45 33.20 -3.72
N SER A 103 -1.05 34.12 -2.97
CA SER A 103 -1.40 35.42 -3.51
C SER A 103 -0.19 36.36 -3.58
N GLU A 104 -0.33 37.46 -4.31
CA GLU A 104 0.62 38.57 -4.21
C GLU A 104 0.63 39.15 -2.79
N ALA A 105 1.84 39.39 -2.27
CA ALA A 105 1.97 40.02 -0.96
C ALA A 105 1.65 41.50 -1.02
N ARG A 106 1.05 41.99 0.06
CA ARG A 106 0.69 43.41 0.25
C ARG A 106 1.48 43.98 1.39
N VAL A 107 1.92 45.23 1.21
CA VAL A 107 2.58 46.05 2.24
C VAL A 107 1.60 47.08 2.75
N ILE A 108 1.34 47.11 4.06
CA ILE A 108 0.41 48.04 4.70
C ILE A 108 1.20 48.89 5.70
N SER A 109 1.32 50.17 5.45
CA SER A 109 1.97 51.11 6.39
C SER A 109 1.01 51.39 7.57
N ILE A 110 1.51 51.13 8.80
CA ILE A 110 0.76 51.37 10.04
C ILE A 110 1.27 52.62 10.80
N GLY A 111 2.19 53.37 10.19
CA GLY A 111 2.80 54.57 10.77
C GLY A 111 4.01 54.26 11.64
N SER A 112 4.75 55.33 12.03
CA SER A 112 5.93 55.21 12.88
C SER A 112 6.98 54.21 12.35
N ASP A 113 7.28 54.27 11.06
CA ASP A 113 8.25 53.41 10.37
C ASP A 113 7.97 51.89 10.53
N ARG A 114 6.68 51.54 10.65
CA ARG A 114 6.23 50.16 10.77
C ARG A 114 5.28 49.77 9.64
N TYR A 115 5.41 48.51 9.21
CA TYR A 115 4.67 47.93 8.09
C TYR A 115 4.11 46.56 8.47
N ASP A 116 2.88 46.26 8.08
CA ASP A 116 2.33 44.93 8.10
C ASP A 116 2.47 44.32 6.69
N LEU A 117 3.03 43.11 6.63
CA LEU A 117 3.15 42.35 5.39
C LEU A 117 2.11 41.23 5.42
N TYR A 118 1.33 41.13 4.35
CA TYR A 118 0.21 40.22 4.26
C TYR A 118 0.21 39.48 2.94
N ALA A 119 -0.03 38.18 2.95
CA ALA A 119 -0.32 37.33 1.79
C ALA A 119 -1.29 36.23 2.18
N THR A 120 -1.96 35.64 1.21
CA THR A 120 -2.81 34.49 1.41
C THR A 120 -2.14 33.27 0.82
N LEU A 121 -2.22 32.12 1.51
CA LEU A 121 -1.74 30.83 1.08
C LEU A 121 -2.92 29.85 1.03
N LEU A 122 -3.11 29.18 -0.10
CA LEU A 122 -4.15 28.19 -0.32
C LEU A 122 -3.50 26.81 -0.49
N ASN A 123 -4.04 25.85 0.21
CA ASN A 123 -3.77 24.43 -0.04
C ASN A 123 -4.87 23.85 -0.93
N PRO A 124 -4.61 23.55 -2.21
CA PRO A 124 -5.63 23.01 -3.11
C PRO A 124 -5.92 21.52 -2.88
N ASN A 125 -5.22 20.88 -1.95
CA ASN A 125 -5.31 19.43 -1.72
C ASN A 125 -6.36 19.11 -0.65
N ASP A 126 -7.26 18.16 -0.93
CA ASP A 126 -8.30 17.73 0.01
C ASP A 126 -7.77 16.67 1.00
N ASP A 127 -6.75 15.87 0.60
CA ASP A 127 -6.22 14.74 1.37
C ASP A 127 -4.83 15.01 1.98
N TRP A 128 -4.27 16.21 1.77
CA TRP A 128 -2.93 16.53 2.22
C TRP A 128 -2.88 17.82 3.02
N TRP A 129 -2.25 17.79 4.17
CA TRP A 129 -1.83 18.97 4.90
C TRP A 129 -0.31 19.12 4.85
N ALA A 130 0.18 20.32 5.06
CA ALA A 130 1.60 20.61 4.95
C ALA A 130 2.12 21.39 6.15
N GLU A 131 3.33 21.03 6.58
CA GLU A 131 4.20 21.89 7.39
C GLU A 131 5.17 22.59 6.44
N PHE A 132 5.41 23.87 6.66
CA PHE A 132 6.30 24.66 5.81
C PHE A 132 7.00 25.75 6.58
N THR A 133 8.10 26.24 6.02
CA THR A 133 8.73 27.48 6.48
C THR A 133 8.41 28.58 5.48
N TYR A 134 8.30 29.80 5.97
CA TYR A 134 8.04 30.97 5.12
C TYR A 134 8.79 32.20 5.60
N MET A 135 9.02 33.12 4.68
CA MET A 135 9.56 34.46 4.93
C MET A 135 8.99 35.45 3.91
N PHE A 136 8.99 36.71 4.27
CA PHE A 136 8.73 37.76 3.32
C PHE A 136 10.05 38.35 2.82
N ASN A 137 10.22 38.37 1.50
CA ASN A 137 11.30 39.12 0.85
C ASN A 137 10.79 40.52 0.50
N THR A 138 11.37 41.52 1.08
CA THR A 138 11.06 42.93 0.78
C THR A 138 12.17 43.52 -0.08
N ASP A 139 11.93 44.70 -0.64
CA ASP A 139 12.95 45.51 -1.32
C ASP A 139 14.15 45.89 -0.43
N LEU A 140 14.03 45.74 0.88
CA LEU A 140 15.09 46.02 1.85
C LEU A 140 15.78 44.77 2.41
N GLY A 141 15.26 43.56 2.12
CA GLY A 141 15.80 42.27 2.58
C GLY A 141 14.72 41.29 3.01
N ALA A 142 15.16 40.12 3.42
CA ALA A 142 14.27 39.06 3.86
C ALA A 142 13.95 39.22 5.37
N THR A 143 12.74 38.86 5.76
CA THR A 143 12.37 38.72 7.17
C THR A 143 12.92 37.41 7.74
N GLU A 144 12.81 37.23 9.04
CA GLU A 144 13.10 35.92 9.66
C GLU A 144 12.19 34.82 9.11
N SER A 145 12.77 33.64 8.96
CA SER A 145 12.01 32.45 8.58
C SER A 145 11.15 31.96 9.74
N VAL A 146 9.90 31.69 9.47
CA VAL A 146 8.90 31.23 10.43
C VAL A 146 8.32 29.91 9.95
N SER A 147 8.07 28.98 10.87
CA SER A 147 7.38 27.72 10.57
C SER A 147 5.87 27.89 10.68
N GLY A 148 5.15 27.26 9.79
CA GLY A 148 3.70 27.23 9.76
C GLY A 148 3.17 25.89 9.29
N PHE A 149 1.88 25.73 9.34
CA PHE A 149 1.17 24.58 8.76
C PHE A 149 -0.10 25.06 8.07
N ILE A 150 -0.59 24.28 7.13
CA ILE A 150 -1.85 24.52 6.41
C ILE A 150 -2.60 23.20 6.26
N LEU A 151 -3.89 23.23 6.54
CA LEU A 151 -4.78 22.09 6.49
C LEU A 151 -5.29 21.83 5.07
N PRO A 152 -5.87 20.65 4.79
CA PRO A 152 -6.50 20.37 3.50
C PRO A 152 -7.58 21.38 3.15
N GLY A 153 -7.57 21.90 1.92
CA GLY A 153 -8.54 22.87 1.43
C GLY A 153 -8.51 24.25 2.13
N GLU A 154 -7.56 24.48 3.05
CA GLU A 154 -7.49 25.71 3.84
C GLU A 154 -6.93 26.87 3.02
N GLU A 155 -7.59 28.02 3.12
CA GLU A 155 -7.02 29.31 2.74
C GLU A 155 -6.60 30.06 4.00
N LYS A 156 -5.29 30.30 4.14
CA LYS A 156 -4.69 30.84 5.36
C LYS A 156 -4.02 32.20 5.12
N PRO A 157 -4.36 33.25 5.91
CA PRO A 157 -3.62 34.49 5.91
C PRO A 157 -2.25 34.28 6.55
N ILE A 158 -1.21 34.68 5.86
CA ILE A 158 0.17 34.75 6.33
C ILE A 158 0.51 36.20 6.57
N VAL A 159 0.90 36.52 7.80
CA VAL A 159 1.11 37.93 8.20
C VAL A 159 2.42 38.06 8.96
N LYS A 160 3.16 39.14 8.68
CA LYS A 160 4.23 39.67 9.52
C LYS A 160 3.81 41.03 10.01
N PHE A 161 3.46 41.12 11.28
CA PHE A 161 3.08 42.37 11.92
C PHE A 161 4.30 43.20 12.31
N ALA A 162 4.11 44.53 12.25
CA ALA A 162 5.02 45.53 12.77
C ALA A 162 6.47 45.38 12.30
N TYR A 163 6.68 45.07 11.03
CA TYR A 163 8.02 45.05 10.44
C TYR A 163 8.59 46.48 10.49
N GLU A 164 9.67 46.66 11.23
CA GLU A 164 10.28 47.97 11.45
C GLU A 164 11.27 48.32 10.34
N SER A 165 11.11 49.48 9.72
CA SER A 165 12.04 49.98 8.72
C SER A 165 11.97 51.51 8.62
N THR A 166 13.11 52.17 8.77
CA THR A 166 13.25 53.62 8.58
C THR A 166 13.21 54.00 7.11
N ILE A 167 13.38 53.07 6.20
CA ILE A 167 13.28 53.23 4.75
C ILE A 167 11.90 52.72 4.33
N PRO A 168 11.14 53.45 3.50
CA PRO A 168 9.85 52.95 3.03
C PRO A 168 9.93 51.62 2.33
N VAL A 169 9.13 50.63 2.82
CA VAL A 169 8.96 49.34 2.15
C VAL A 169 7.88 49.46 1.10
N THR A 170 8.21 49.16 -0.15
CA THR A 170 7.29 49.36 -1.29
C THR A 170 6.79 48.04 -1.85
N THR A 171 7.59 46.99 -1.76
CA THR A 171 7.26 45.66 -2.28
C THR A 171 7.57 44.55 -1.26
N ALA A 172 6.77 43.52 -1.29
CA ALA A 172 7.01 42.31 -0.55
C ALA A 172 6.61 41.09 -1.41
N GLU A 173 7.29 39.99 -1.21
CA GLU A 173 6.95 38.68 -1.81
C GLU A 173 6.99 37.59 -0.72
N LEU A 174 5.93 36.79 -0.65
CA LEU A 174 5.93 35.61 0.22
C LEU A 174 6.76 34.48 -0.42
N THR A 175 7.81 34.06 0.24
CA THR A 175 8.63 32.91 -0.16
C THR A 175 8.36 31.77 0.78
N ILE A 176 7.99 30.62 0.21
CA ILE A 176 7.84 29.37 0.93
C ILE A 176 9.16 28.61 0.81
N GLY A 177 9.67 28.14 1.94
CA GLY A 177 10.88 27.32 2.02
C GLY A 177 10.60 25.82 1.95
N GLU A 178 11.14 25.08 2.92
CA GLU A 178 10.93 23.63 2.98
C GLU A 178 9.46 23.31 3.26
N ILE A 179 8.90 22.37 2.47
CA ILE A 179 7.53 21.88 2.63
C ILE A 179 7.59 20.39 2.92
N THR A 180 6.94 19.97 4.01
CA THR A 180 6.72 18.57 4.36
C THR A 180 5.26 18.25 4.26
N TRP A 181 4.90 17.33 3.34
CA TRP A 181 3.54 16.93 3.11
C TRP A 181 3.16 15.71 3.97
N HIS A 182 1.97 15.77 4.54
CA HIS A 182 1.37 14.69 5.34
C HIS A 182 0.01 14.35 4.78
N ARG A 183 -0.24 13.07 4.57
CA ARG A 183 -1.54 12.62 4.09
C ARG A 183 -2.51 12.44 5.25
N VAL A 184 -3.77 12.83 5.05
CA VAL A 184 -4.85 12.53 6.00
C VAL A 184 -5.06 11.01 6.08
N ASP A 185 -5.07 10.46 7.28
CA ASP A 185 -5.33 9.03 7.49
C ASP A 185 -6.84 8.76 7.45
N HIS A 186 -7.31 8.26 6.32
CA HIS A 186 -8.71 7.92 6.12
C HIS A 186 -9.23 6.77 7.01
N HIS A 187 -8.35 6.02 7.68
CA HIS A 187 -8.77 5.04 8.69
C HIS A 187 -9.18 5.72 9.99
N LEU A 188 -8.54 6.85 10.34
CA LEU A 188 -8.86 7.65 11.51
C LEU A 188 -9.90 8.72 11.22
N ILE A 189 -9.82 9.34 10.04
CA ILE A 189 -10.70 10.43 9.59
C ILE A 189 -11.26 10.03 8.21
N PRO A 190 -12.33 9.24 8.17
CA PRO A 190 -12.91 8.74 6.91
C PRO A 190 -13.41 9.84 5.98
N ASP A 191 -13.90 10.94 6.56
CA ASP A 191 -14.41 12.12 5.86
C ASP A 191 -13.86 13.38 6.53
N TYR A 192 -12.85 13.98 5.88
CA TYR A 192 -12.18 15.16 6.41
C TYR A 192 -13.10 16.41 6.40
N GLU A 193 -13.97 16.57 5.42
CA GLU A 193 -14.87 17.74 5.34
C GLU A 193 -15.84 17.76 6.53
N THR A 194 -16.45 16.61 6.83
CA THR A 194 -17.30 16.48 8.03
C THR A 194 -16.50 16.72 9.30
N PHE A 195 -15.31 16.11 9.44
CA PHE A 195 -14.44 16.32 10.59
C PHE A 195 -14.06 17.79 10.77
N ALA A 196 -13.66 18.47 9.70
CA ALA A 196 -13.30 19.89 9.72
C ALA A 196 -14.47 20.77 10.15
N SER A 197 -15.67 20.51 9.62
CA SER A 197 -16.89 21.27 9.98
C SER A 197 -17.26 21.15 11.46
N GLU A 198 -17.00 20.00 12.06
CA GLU A 198 -17.31 19.72 13.46
C GLU A 198 -16.24 20.23 14.45
N HIS A 199 -14.97 20.21 14.05
CA HIS A 199 -13.83 20.44 14.96
C HIS A 199 -13.11 21.78 14.73
N LEU A 200 -13.16 22.33 13.52
CA LEU A 200 -12.44 23.55 13.15
C LEU A 200 -13.34 24.79 13.07
N ASN A 201 -14.62 24.65 13.40
CA ASN A 201 -15.55 25.77 13.42
C ASN A 201 -15.32 26.65 14.66
N LEU A 202 -14.34 27.52 14.58
CA LEU A 202 -14.02 28.48 15.63
C LEU A 202 -14.80 29.80 15.40
N ILE A 203 -15.71 30.12 16.30
CA ILE A 203 -16.48 31.35 16.26
C ILE A 203 -15.84 32.35 17.24
N VAL A 204 -15.38 33.51 16.74
CA VAL A 204 -14.87 34.58 17.58
C VAL A 204 -16.05 35.47 17.98
N GLU A 205 -16.42 35.42 19.26
CA GLU A 205 -17.46 36.28 19.82
C GLU A 205 -16.83 37.42 20.63
N ASN A 206 -17.44 38.59 20.57
CA ASN A 206 -17.09 39.75 21.37
C ASN A 206 -15.61 40.21 21.26
N ALA A 207 -15.04 40.21 20.05
CA ALA A 207 -13.71 40.78 19.82
C ALA A 207 -13.69 42.26 20.23
N GLN A 208 -12.83 42.64 21.17
CA GLN A 208 -12.65 44.03 21.61
C GLN A 208 -11.23 44.47 21.30
N PHE A 209 -11.14 45.62 20.63
CA PHE A 209 -9.86 46.30 20.40
C PHE A 209 -9.62 47.28 21.54
N THR A 210 -8.66 47.00 22.40
CA THR A 210 -8.17 47.93 23.43
C THR A 210 -6.93 48.66 22.90
N LYS A 211 -7.02 49.98 22.76
CA LYS A 211 -5.85 50.81 22.51
C LYS A 211 -5.10 50.95 23.82
N GLU A 212 -3.94 50.29 23.96
CA GLU A 212 -3.02 50.59 25.04
C GLU A 212 -2.49 52.00 24.83
N VAL A 213 -2.92 52.91 25.65
CA VAL A 213 -2.32 54.22 25.77
C VAL A 213 -1.10 54.03 26.67
N ASN A 214 0.08 53.92 26.09
CA ASN A 214 1.31 53.94 26.85
C ASN A 214 1.36 55.23 27.63
N ALA A 215 1.36 55.13 28.96
CA ALA A 215 1.34 56.26 29.88
C ALA A 215 2.69 57.03 29.96
N ASN A 216 3.58 56.84 29.00
CA ASN A 216 4.86 57.50 28.90
C ASN A 216 4.92 58.37 27.65
N ASN A 217 4.08 59.37 27.58
CA ASN A 217 4.30 60.55 26.74
C ASN A 217 4.25 61.79 27.65
N ASP A 218 5.40 62.10 28.19
CA ASP A 218 5.73 63.52 28.50
C ASP A 218 6.42 64.15 27.29
#